data_e827297ababb465baab67e593790f412
#
_entry.id   e827297ababb465baab67e593790f412
#
_cell.length_a   1.000
_cell.length_b   1.000
_cell.length_c   1.000
_cell.angle_alpha   90.00
_cell.angle_beta   90.00
_cell.angle_gamma   90.00
#
_symmetry.space_group_name_H-M   'P 1'
#
loop_
_entity.id
_entity.type
_entity.pdbx_description
1 polymer ?
#
loop_
_entity_poly.entity_id
_entity_poly.type
_entity_poly.pdbx_seq_one_letter_code
_entity_poly.pdbx_strand_id
1 'polypeptide(L)'
;MKKRILVVLLMACLAASGSAQEKKKKALFVWGGWEGHEPKQCVDIFAPWLKEQGFDVEISKTLDSYLDAAKLKSLDLIVQAVTQAAITPEQENGLLDAVMGGVGIAGWHGGLADSFRSSVNYEYMIGGQWVAHPGGVIDYEVTIADPKDPITAGLADFKMHSEQYYMQVDPNNKVLATTRFSGSYDRWIKGVVMPVVWKKPFGKGRVFYTSLGHVAADFDVPEAREIVKRGMLWAARAMKEKEPSEKKD
;
A
#
# COMPACT_ATOMS: atom_id res chain seq x y z
N MET A 1 -41.81 69.31 -21.87
CA MET A 1 -41.79 67.98 -21.27
C MET A 1 -40.61 67.21 -21.87
N LYS A 2 -39.45 67.09 -21.13
CA LYS A 2 -38.23 66.38 -21.58
C LYS A 2 -38.25 64.98 -20.98
N LYS A 3 -38.39 63.93 -21.81
CA LYS A 3 -38.25 62.52 -21.38
C LYS A 3 -36.81 62.22 -21.20
N ARG A 4 -36.39 61.83 -19.98
CA ARG A 4 -35.06 61.25 -19.70
C ARG A 4 -35.11 59.73 -19.90
N ILE A 5 -34.32 59.25 -20.85
CA ILE A 5 -34.09 57.80 -21.08
C ILE A 5 -32.98 57.35 -20.13
N LEU A 6 -33.32 56.45 -19.22
CA LEU A 6 -32.36 55.83 -18.31
C LEU A 6 -31.79 54.55 -19.00
N VAL A 7 -30.55 54.62 -19.39
CA VAL A 7 -29.84 53.45 -19.94
C VAL A 7 -29.23 52.68 -18.74
N VAL A 8 -29.79 51.51 -18.48
CA VAL A 8 -29.23 50.55 -17.48
C VAL A 8 -28.21 49.69 -18.17
N LEU A 9 -26.90 49.91 -17.85
CA LEU A 9 -25.81 49.03 -18.29
C LEU A 9 -25.81 47.79 -17.39
N LEU A 10 -26.20 46.64 -17.95
CA LEU A 10 -26.06 45.36 -17.29
C LEU A 10 -24.58 44.88 -17.49
N MET A 11 -23.75 45.03 -16.46
CA MET A 11 -22.42 44.37 -16.44
C MET A 11 -22.63 42.89 -16.13
N ALA A 12 -22.47 42.04 -17.14
CA ALA A 12 -22.38 40.59 -16.96
C ALA A 12 -20.98 40.26 -16.45
N CYS A 13 -20.86 40.00 -15.15
CA CYS A 13 -19.65 39.37 -14.59
C CYS A 13 -19.57 37.91 -15.05
N LEU A 14 -18.75 37.62 -16.07
CA LEU A 14 -18.33 36.28 -16.38
C LEU A 14 -17.35 35.81 -15.25
N ALA A 15 -17.90 35.06 -14.31
CA ALA A 15 -17.08 34.31 -13.37
C ALA A 15 -16.39 33.19 -14.18
N ALA A 16 -15.14 33.38 -14.53
CA ALA A 16 -14.26 32.32 -15.05
C ALA A 16 -14.04 31.31 -13.91
N SER A 17 -14.82 30.24 -13.89
CA SER A 17 -14.58 29.06 -13.07
C SER A 17 -13.32 28.36 -13.60
N GLY A 18 -12.17 28.86 -13.21
CA GLY A 18 -10.91 28.16 -13.41
C GLY A 18 -10.95 26.89 -12.55
N SER A 19 -11.26 25.73 -13.16
CA SER A 19 -11.02 24.45 -12.50
C SER A 19 -9.52 24.37 -12.25
N ALA A 20 -9.09 24.55 -11.00
CA ALA A 20 -7.72 24.24 -10.60
C ALA A 20 -7.50 22.77 -10.95
N GLN A 21 -6.62 22.49 -11.90
CA GLN A 21 -6.26 21.13 -12.31
C GLN A 21 -5.68 20.46 -11.05
N GLU A 22 -6.39 19.49 -10.50
CA GLU A 22 -5.98 18.79 -9.29
C GLU A 22 -4.59 18.17 -9.53
N LYS A 23 -3.62 18.53 -8.68
CA LYS A 23 -2.23 18.08 -8.84
C LYS A 23 -2.21 16.56 -8.74
N LYS A 24 -1.80 15.89 -9.81
CA LYS A 24 -1.65 14.43 -9.82
C LYS A 24 -0.75 13.98 -8.68
N LYS A 25 -1.19 12.96 -7.94
CA LYS A 25 -0.34 12.27 -6.96
C LYS A 25 0.79 11.53 -7.64
N LYS A 26 1.95 11.44 -6.99
CA LYS A 26 3.15 10.81 -7.55
C LYS A 26 3.45 9.51 -6.82
N ALA A 27 3.69 8.44 -7.57
CA ALA A 27 4.10 7.15 -7.05
C ALA A 27 5.42 6.70 -7.67
N LEU A 28 6.29 6.17 -6.84
CA LEU A 28 7.49 5.43 -7.25
C LEU A 28 7.25 3.96 -6.99
N PHE A 29 7.32 3.12 -8.03
CA PHE A 29 7.22 1.68 -7.94
C PHE A 29 8.62 1.06 -8.09
N VAL A 30 9.19 0.54 -7.00
CA VAL A 30 10.51 -0.11 -7.00
C VAL A 30 10.33 -1.62 -6.93
N TRP A 31 10.96 -2.34 -7.85
CA TRP A 31 10.84 -3.78 -7.92
C TRP A 31 12.16 -4.48 -8.27
N GLY A 32 12.28 -5.74 -7.88
CA GLY A 32 13.47 -6.55 -8.15
C GLY A 32 13.73 -7.62 -7.11
N GLY A 33 15.00 -7.99 -6.98
CA GLY A 33 15.42 -9.06 -6.08
C GLY A 33 15.10 -10.45 -6.65
N TRP A 34 14.66 -11.37 -5.80
CA TRP A 34 14.38 -12.74 -6.21
C TRP A 34 13.18 -12.86 -7.15
N GLU A 35 13.41 -13.37 -8.35
CA GLU A 35 12.42 -13.43 -9.43
C GLU A 35 11.27 -14.43 -9.17
N GLY A 36 11.46 -15.39 -8.24
CA GLY A 36 10.42 -16.36 -7.90
C GLY A 36 9.13 -15.76 -7.33
N HIS A 37 9.16 -14.50 -6.86
CA HIS A 37 7.98 -13.73 -6.46
C HIS A 37 7.34 -12.94 -7.62
N GLU A 38 7.77 -13.16 -8.85
CA GLU A 38 7.21 -12.53 -10.05
C GLU A 38 7.04 -11.00 -9.94
N PRO A 39 8.05 -10.24 -9.43
CA PRO A 39 7.88 -8.82 -9.15
C PRO A 39 7.52 -8.01 -10.40
N LYS A 40 8.03 -8.41 -11.57
CA LYS A 40 7.70 -7.73 -12.83
C LYS A 40 6.23 -7.90 -13.20
N GLN A 41 5.69 -9.11 -13.06
CA GLN A 41 4.28 -9.42 -13.35
C GLN A 41 3.37 -8.66 -12.39
N CYS A 42 3.76 -8.54 -11.12
CA CYS A 42 3.04 -7.71 -10.15
C CYS A 42 3.04 -6.22 -10.52
N VAL A 43 4.17 -5.70 -11.03
CA VAL A 43 4.22 -4.32 -11.58
C VAL A 43 3.23 -4.16 -12.72
N ASP A 44 3.12 -5.15 -13.62
CA ASP A 44 2.23 -5.11 -14.77
C ASP A 44 0.74 -5.11 -14.38
N ILE A 45 0.40 -5.63 -13.18
CA ILE A 45 -0.95 -5.56 -12.61
C ILE A 45 -1.22 -4.19 -11.97
N PHE A 46 -0.31 -3.71 -11.11
CA PHE A 46 -0.62 -2.60 -10.22
C PHE A 46 -0.20 -1.23 -10.74
N ALA A 47 0.86 -1.11 -11.55
CA ALA A 47 1.30 0.19 -12.05
C ALA A 47 0.31 0.80 -13.06
N PRO A 48 -0.28 0.06 -14.02
CA PRO A 48 -1.35 0.58 -14.87
C PRO A 48 -2.58 1.00 -14.04
N TRP A 49 -2.98 0.18 -13.08
CA TRP A 49 -4.10 0.49 -12.22
C TRP A 49 -3.88 1.78 -11.40
N LEU A 50 -2.68 2.01 -10.85
CA LEU A 50 -2.36 3.28 -10.17
C LEU A 50 -2.48 4.47 -11.11
N LYS A 51 -2.06 4.34 -12.39
CA LYS A 51 -2.24 5.39 -13.40
C LYS A 51 -3.72 5.70 -13.66
N GLU A 52 -4.56 4.66 -13.71
CA GLU A 52 -6.02 4.81 -13.82
C GLU A 52 -6.62 5.53 -12.61
N GLN A 53 -6.02 5.37 -11.41
CA GLN A 53 -6.39 6.13 -10.21
C GLN A 53 -5.86 7.57 -10.20
N GLY A 54 -5.25 8.03 -11.29
CA GLY A 54 -4.76 9.40 -11.44
C GLY A 54 -3.36 9.66 -10.93
N PHE A 55 -2.58 8.63 -10.61
CA PHE A 55 -1.18 8.78 -10.22
C PHE A 55 -0.27 8.98 -11.42
N ASP A 56 0.74 9.82 -11.24
CA ASP A 56 1.95 9.82 -12.06
C ASP A 56 2.89 8.75 -11.50
N VAL A 57 3.08 7.65 -12.25
CA VAL A 57 3.80 6.46 -11.77
C VAL A 57 5.13 6.32 -12.48
N GLU A 58 6.20 6.45 -11.71
CA GLU A 58 7.54 6.07 -12.13
C GLU A 58 7.83 4.62 -11.69
N ILE A 59 8.49 3.85 -12.56
CA ILE A 59 8.86 2.45 -12.30
C ILE A 59 10.39 2.37 -12.31
N SER A 60 10.96 1.76 -11.26
CA SER A 60 12.40 1.59 -11.10
C SER A 60 12.75 0.14 -10.77
N LYS A 61 13.89 -0.33 -11.34
CA LYS A 61 14.50 -1.64 -11.06
C LYS A 61 15.70 -1.55 -10.11
N THR A 62 15.97 -0.36 -9.58
CA THR A 62 17.15 -0.14 -8.75
C THR A 62 16.80 0.58 -7.46
N LEU A 63 17.46 0.20 -6.37
CA LEU A 63 17.38 0.87 -5.09
C LEU A 63 18.06 2.25 -5.10
N ASP A 64 18.84 2.59 -6.13
CA ASP A 64 19.42 3.94 -6.29
C ASP A 64 18.34 5.03 -6.39
N SER A 65 17.11 4.64 -6.75
CA SER A 65 15.95 5.52 -6.67
C SER A 65 15.71 6.11 -5.27
N TYR A 66 16.27 5.48 -4.22
CA TYR A 66 16.20 5.97 -2.85
C TYR A 66 17.29 6.99 -2.48
N LEU A 67 18.24 7.26 -3.38
CA LEU A 67 19.30 8.25 -3.14
C LEU A 67 18.86 9.69 -3.47
N ASP A 68 17.83 9.87 -4.27
CA ASP A 68 17.32 11.21 -4.63
C ASP A 68 16.32 11.73 -3.60
N ALA A 69 16.84 12.33 -2.54
CA ALA A 69 16.03 12.85 -1.44
C ALA A 69 15.02 13.93 -1.88
N ALA A 70 15.34 14.73 -2.89
CA ALA A 70 14.44 15.77 -3.39
C ALA A 70 13.24 15.15 -4.10
N LYS A 71 13.49 14.18 -4.95
CA LYS A 71 12.47 13.39 -5.62
C LYS A 71 11.60 12.64 -4.62
N LEU A 72 12.20 11.89 -3.70
CA LEU A 72 11.46 11.12 -2.69
C LEU A 72 10.50 12.00 -1.89
N LYS A 73 10.93 13.18 -1.43
CA LYS A 73 10.06 14.13 -0.72
C LYS A 73 8.89 14.65 -1.55
N SER A 74 8.96 14.55 -2.88
CA SER A 74 7.89 14.98 -3.78
C SER A 74 6.84 13.92 -4.05
N LEU A 75 7.06 12.68 -3.58
CA LEU A 75 6.17 11.55 -3.77
C LEU A 75 5.02 11.56 -2.75
N ASP A 76 3.91 10.95 -3.15
CA ASP A 76 2.80 10.59 -2.26
C ASP A 76 2.87 9.11 -1.83
N LEU A 77 3.51 8.26 -2.67
CA LEU A 77 3.55 6.82 -2.47
C LEU A 77 4.85 6.20 -2.98
N ILE A 78 5.42 5.29 -2.20
CA ILE A 78 6.39 4.29 -2.65
C ILE A 78 5.69 2.94 -2.62
N VAL A 79 5.69 2.21 -3.74
CA VAL A 79 5.30 0.79 -3.80
C VAL A 79 6.57 -0.01 -3.95
N GLN A 80 6.83 -0.93 -3.02
CA GLN A 80 8.02 -1.76 -3.06
C GLN A 80 7.67 -3.23 -3.24
N ALA A 81 8.28 -3.87 -4.25
CA ALA A 81 8.22 -5.29 -4.54
C ALA A 81 9.65 -5.80 -4.79
N VAL A 82 10.50 -5.76 -3.76
CA VAL A 82 11.93 -6.14 -3.82
C VAL A 82 12.20 -7.21 -2.77
N THR A 83 12.49 -8.44 -3.19
CA THR A 83 12.72 -9.56 -2.28
C THR A 83 14.20 -9.90 -2.18
N GLN A 84 14.69 -10.10 -0.94
CA GLN A 84 16.05 -10.63 -0.64
C GLN A 84 17.17 -9.83 -1.34
N ALA A 85 17.16 -8.52 -1.19
CA ALA A 85 18.18 -7.63 -1.71
C ALA A 85 19.09 -7.09 -0.60
N ALA A 86 20.26 -6.60 -0.98
CA ALA A 86 21.10 -5.77 -0.13
C ALA A 86 20.74 -4.29 -0.34
N ILE A 87 20.65 -3.54 0.75
CA ILE A 87 20.45 -2.09 0.72
C ILE A 87 21.69 -1.41 1.34
N THR A 88 22.15 -0.30 0.75
CA THR A 88 23.23 0.48 1.37
C THR A 88 22.67 1.39 2.46
N PRO A 89 23.48 1.85 3.41
CA PRO A 89 23.03 2.79 4.45
C PRO A 89 22.42 4.07 3.87
N GLU A 90 22.96 4.58 2.76
CA GLU A 90 22.48 5.80 2.09
C GLU A 90 21.10 5.57 1.45
N GLN A 91 20.87 4.42 0.79
CA GLN A 91 19.59 4.04 0.21
C GLN A 91 18.55 3.82 1.31
N GLU A 92 18.92 3.12 2.38
CA GLU A 92 18.06 2.89 3.55
C GLU A 92 17.65 4.22 4.20
N ASN A 93 18.60 5.09 4.49
CA ASN A 93 18.32 6.40 5.08
C ASN A 93 17.40 7.24 4.19
N GLY A 94 17.63 7.24 2.86
CA GLY A 94 16.76 7.95 1.93
C GLY A 94 15.31 7.46 1.97
N LEU A 95 15.10 6.13 2.01
CA LEU A 95 13.79 5.52 2.13
C LEU A 95 13.13 5.85 3.47
N LEU A 96 13.85 5.66 4.59
CA LEU A 96 13.34 5.92 5.94
C LEU A 96 12.96 7.39 6.13
N ASP A 97 13.81 8.31 5.69
CA ASP A 97 13.56 9.76 5.78
C ASP A 97 12.35 10.19 4.97
N ALA A 98 12.16 9.60 3.78
CA ALA A 98 11.00 9.87 2.94
C ALA A 98 9.71 9.46 3.64
N VAL A 99 9.65 8.24 4.16
CA VAL A 99 8.46 7.73 4.85
C VAL A 99 8.24 8.48 6.16
N MET A 100 9.28 8.70 6.97
CA MET A 100 9.20 9.49 8.21
C MET A 100 8.71 10.92 7.92
N GLY A 101 9.10 11.50 6.79
CA GLY A 101 8.70 12.83 6.32
C GLY A 101 7.24 12.93 5.87
N GLY A 102 6.58 11.79 5.56
CA GLY A 102 5.15 11.79 5.21
C GLY A 102 4.77 11.02 3.94
N VAL A 103 5.75 10.52 3.18
CA VAL A 103 5.48 9.66 2.01
C VAL A 103 4.89 8.34 2.49
N GLY A 104 3.87 7.84 1.80
CA GLY A 104 3.32 6.51 2.07
C GLY A 104 4.21 5.41 1.51
N ILE A 105 4.27 4.25 2.18
CA ILE A 105 4.86 3.04 1.61
C ILE A 105 3.85 1.90 1.65
N ALA A 106 3.78 1.14 0.57
CA ALA A 106 2.94 -0.05 0.43
C ALA A 106 3.72 -1.17 -0.24
N GLY A 107 3.42 -2.40 0.15
CA GLY A 107 3.99 -3.58 -0.47
C GLY A 107 3.38 -4.86 0.09
N TRP A 108 3.85 -5.97 -0.43
CA TRP A 108 3.28 -7.27 -0.11
C TRP A 108 4.34 -8.36 -0.08
N HIS A 109 3.99 -9.44 0.60
CA HIS A 109 4.74 -10.69 0.67
C HIS A 109 6.23 -10.45 0.99
N GLY A 110 7.12 -11.20 0.35
CA GLY A 110 8.57 -10.99 0.46
C GLY A 110 9.05 -9.69 -0.16
N GLY A 111 8.26 -9.08 -1.06
CA GLY A 111 8.60 -7.82 -1.72
C GLY A 111 8.68 -6.61 -0.78
N LEU A 112 8.14 -6.74 0.45
CA LEU A 112 8.31 -5.75 1.51
C LEU A 112 8.87 -6.38 2.79
N ALA A 113 8.33 -7.50 3.31
CA ALA A 113 8.73 -8.03 4.60
C ALA A 113 9.90 -9.03 4.56
N ASP A 114 10.44 -9.33 3.39
CA ASP A 114 11.65 -10.14 3.18
C ASP A 114 12.67 -9.42 2.29
N SER A 115 12.61 -8.09 2.24
CA SER A 115 13.46 -7.29 1.34
C SER A 115 14.88 -7.18 1.86
N PHE A 116 15.06 -6.69 3.08
CA PHE A 116 16.36 -6.33 3.65
C PHE A 116 16.52 -6.93 5.05
N ARG A 117 16.76 -8.23 5.11
CA ARG A 117 16.74 -9.07 6.34
C ARG A 117 17.65 -8.61 7.47
N SER A 118 18.69 -7.83 7.19
CA SER A 118 19.63 -7.34 8.20
C SER A 118 19.41 -5.89 8.60
N SER A 119 18.39 -5.23 8.08
CA SER A 119 18.11 -3.83 8.35
C SER A 119 17.06 -3.69 9.44
N VAL A 120 17.50 -3.48 10.67
CA VAL A 120 16.62 -3.31 11.84
C VAL A 120 15.72 -2.08 11.71
N ASN A 121 16.24 -0.96 11.21
CA ASN A 121 15.45 0.26 11.05
C ASN A 121 14.35 0.10 9.99
N TYR A 122 14.66 -0.62 8.92
CA TYR A 122 13.67 -0.97 7.90
C TYR A 122 12.56 -1.86 8.48
N GLU A 123 12.91 -2.86 9.29
CA GLU A 123 11.94 -3.73 9.96
C GLU A 123 11.03 -2.97 10.93
N TYR A 124 11.57 -2.00 11.68
CA TYR A 124 10.77 -1.07 12.49
C TYR A 124 9.79 -0.26 11.64
N MET A 125 10.22 0.18 10.46
CA MET A 125 9.36 0.93 9.56
C MET A 125 8.19 0.08 9.09
N ILE A 126 8.45 -1.11 8.53
CA ILE A 126 7.39 -1.94 7.94
C ILE A 126 6.55 -2.71 8.96
N GLY A 127 7.06 -2.90 10.17
CA GLY A 127 6.32 -3.52 11.26
C GLY A 127 6.34 -5.05 11.27
N GLY A 128 7.30 -5.68 10.60
CA GLY A 128 7.47 -7.13 10.66
C GLY A 128 8.52 -7.67 9.72
N GLN A 129 8.89 -8.92 9.95
CA GLN A 129 9.89 -9.66 9.18
C GLN A 129 9.40 -11.08 8.93
N TRP A 130 9.62 -11.57 7.72
CA TRP A 130 9.41 -12.96 7.37
C TRP A 130 10.32 -13.89 8.17
N VAL A 131 9.77 -15.03 8.60
CA VAL A 131 10.51 -16.08 9.31
C VAL A 131 10.49 -17.40 8.52
N ALA A 132 9.28 -17.84 8.12
CA ALA A 132 9.09 -19.11 7.41
C ALA A 132 7.72 -19.15 6.70
N HIS A 133 7.56 -20.11 5.80
CA HIS A 133 6.29 -20.50 5.18
C HIS A 133 6.12 -22.03 5.25
N PRO A 134 5.75 -22.59 6.43
CA PRO A 134 5.66 -24.02 6.65
C PRO A 134 4.70 -24.69 5.68
N GLY A 135 5.21 -25.67 4.93
CA GLY A 135 4.47 -26.39 3.89
C GLY A 135 4.60 -25.81 2.48
N GLY A 136 5.32 -24.68 2.31
CA GLY A 136 5.41 -24.00 1.02
C GLY A 136 4.07 -23.43 0.55
N VAL A 137 3.68 -23.68 -0.69
CA VAL A 137 2.37 -23.30 -1.24
C VAL A 137 1.31 -24.28 -0.75
N ILE A 138 0.33 -23.79 0.01
CA ILE A 138 -0.73 -24.57 0.65
C ILE A 138 -2.07 -23.84 0.57
N ASP A 139 -3.14 -24.58 0.82
CA ASP A 139 -4.48 -23.98 1.04
C ASP A 139 -4.61 -23.48 2.47
N TYR A 140 -5.03 -22.23 2.64
CA TYR A 140 -5.34 -21.64 3.94
C TYR A 140 -6.43 -20.59 3.85
N GLU A 141 -6.98 -20.23 5.00
CA GLU A 141 -8.03 -19.22 5.12
C GLU A 141 -7.45 -17.92 5.68
N VAL A 142 -7.94 -16.81 5.14
CA VAL A 142 -7.70 -15.44 5.63
C VAL A 142 -8.98 -14.92 6.26
N THR A 143 -8.90 -14.56 7.53
CA THR A 143 -10.02 -14.03 8.32
C THR A 143 -9.92 -12.51 8.43
N ILE A 144 -10.98 -11.80 8.11
CA ILE A 144 -11.05 -10.34 8.25
C ILE A 144 -11.21 -9.99 9.74
N ALA A 145 -10.18 -9.36 10.32
CA ALA A 145 -10.13 -9.00 11.74
C ALA A 145 -10.79 -7.63 12.04
N ASP A 146 -10.73 -6.69 11.10
CA ASP A 146 -11.39 -5.36 11.23
C ASP A 146 -12.25 -5.05 9.98
N PRO A 147 -13.52 -5.50 9.96
CA PRO A 147 -14.41 -5.29 8.82
C PRO A 147 -14.90 -3.83 8.67
N LYS A 148 -14.54 -2.94 9.60
CA LYS A 148 -14.88 -1.52 9.55
C LYS A 148 -13.77 -0.66 8.96
N ASP A 149 -12.56 -1.19 8.88
CA ASP A 149 -11.44 -0.45 8.29
C ASP A 149 -11.66 -0.25 6.79
N PRO A 150 -11.39 0.94 6.23
CA PRO A 150 -11.59 1.22 4.81
C PRO A 150 -10.89 0.24 3.87
N ILE A 151 -9.78 -0.38 4.30
CA ILE A 151 -9.04 -1.36 3.48
C ILE A 151 -9.81 -2.67 3.37
N THR A 152 -10.45 -3.12 4.44
CA THR A 152 -11.13 -4.42 4.53
C THR A 152 -12.66 -4.32 4.52
N ALA A 153 -13.22 -3.11 4.55
CA ALA A 153 -14.66 -2.91 4.59
C ALA A 153 -15.38 -3.59 3.42
N GLY A 154 -16.39 -4.39 3.76
CA GLY A 154 -17.23 -5.12 2.79
C GLY A 154 -16.56 -6.38 2.21
N LEU A 155 -15.36 -6.75 2.66
CA LEU A 155 -14.75 -8.04 2.34
C LEU A 155 -15.20 -9.09 3.35
N ALA A 156 -15.37 -10.33 2.88
CA ALA A 156 -15.59 -11.52 3.70
C ALA A 156 -14.28 -12.29 3.90
N ASP A 157 -14.27 -13.26 4.79
CA ASP A 157 -13.20 -14.24 4.90
C ASP A 157 -13.05 -14.99 3.58
N PHE A 158 -11.82 -15.32 3.19
CA PHE A 158 -11.52 -15.90 1.89
C PHE A 158 -10.40 -16.93 1.96
N LYS A 159 -10.27 -17.73 0.90
CA LYS A 159 -9.24 -18.77 0.79
C LYS A 159 -8.12 -18.35 -0.13
N MET A 160 -6.92 -18.78 0.22
CA MET A 160 -5.73 -18.66 -0.60
C MET A 160 -5.13 -20.03 -0.87
N HIS A 161 -4.52 -20.16 -2.05
CA HIS A 161 -3.61 -21.24 -2.38
C HIS A 161 -2.23 -20.61 -2.63
N SER A 162 -1.42 -20.44 -1.56
CA SER A 162 -0.20 -19.64 -1.58
C SER A 162 0.71 -19.98 -0.42
N GLU A 163 1.81 -19.27 -0.26
CA GLU A 163 2.66 -19.36 0.94
C GLU A 163 1.99 -18.69 2.14
N GLN A 164 1.76 -19.47 3.19
CA GLN A 164 1.27 -18.95 4.48
C GLN A 164 2.46 -18.50 5.33
N TYR A 165 2.68 -17.19 5.44
CA TYR A 165 3.83 -16.64 6.19
C TYR A 165 3.66 -16.72 7.70
N TYR A 166 4.68 -17.29 8.35
CA TYR A 166 4.95 -17.06 9.77
C TYR A 166 5.92 -15.88 9.90
N MET A 167 5.62 -14.91 10.75
CA MET A 167 6.34 -13.63 10.80
C MET A 167 6.67 -13.22 12.24
N GLN A 168 7.75 -12.47 12.42
CA GLN A 168 7.89 -11.56 13.56
C GLN A 168 7.11 -10.29 13.26
N VAL A 169 6.34 -9.78 14.21
CA VAL A 169 5.44 -8.63 14.01
C VAL A 169 5.56 -7.61 15.12
N ASP A 170 5.50 -6.32 14.75
CA ASP A 170 5.50 -5.20 15.68
C ASP A 170 4.14 -5.11 16.41
N PRO A 171 4.10 -5.01 17.75
CA PRO A 171 2.87 -4.85 18.52
C PRO A 171 2.09 -3.55 18.18
N ASN A 172 2.71 -2.55 17.57
CA ASN A 172 2.04 -1.31 17.13
C ASN A 172 1.28 -1.46 15.80
N ASN A 173 1.32 -2.62 15.15
CA ASN A 173 0.59 -2.85 13.93
C ASN A 173 -0.93 -2.83 14.21
N LYS A 174 -1.67 -2.04 13.43
CA LYS A 174 -3.12 -2.20 13.33
C LYS A 174 -3.41 -3.36 12.39
N VAL A 175 -3.72 -4.53 12.93
CA VAL A 175 -4.04 -5.76 12.20
C VAL A 175 -5.43 -5.66 11.60
N LEU A 176 -5.56 -5.98 10.30
CA LEU A 176 -6.81 -5.91 9.53
C LEU A 176 -7.31 -7.28 9.08
N ALA A 177 -6.40 -8.24 8.89
CA ALA A 177 -6.73 -9.63 8.59
C ALA A 177 -5.68 -10.57 9.19
N THR A 178 -6.08 -11.81 9.45
CA THR A 178 -5.25 -12.84 10.08
C THR A 178 -5.42 -14.18 9.37
N THR A 179 -4.49 -15.10 9.65
CA THR A 179 -4.63 -16.53 9.30
C THR A 179 -4.29 -17.38 10.51
N ARG A 180 -4.78 -18.61 10.56
CA ARG A 180 -4.52 -19.56 11.65
C ARG A 180 -3.73 -20.74 11.13
N PHE A 181 -2.60 -21.05 11.78
CA PHE A 181 -1.80 -22.22 11.47
C PHE A 181 -2.45 -23.50 11.97
N SER A 182 -2.58 -24.50 11.10
CA SER A 182 -3.13 -25.84 11.46
C SER A 182 -2.17 -26.66 12.33
N GLY A 183 -0.86 -26.40 12.19
CA GLY A 183 0.20 -27.22 12.80
C GLY A 183 0.50 -28.51 12.03
N SER A 184 -0.02 -28.65 10.79
CA SER A 184 0.18 -29.85 9.98
C SER A 184 1.61 -30.01 9.49
N TYR A 185 2.31 -28.89 9.28
CA TYR A 185 3.70 -28.88 8.82
C TYR A 185 4.67 -28.68 9.99
N ASP A 186 4.33 -27.77 10.91
CA ASP A 186 5.09 -27.46 12.12
C ASP A 186 4.17 -27.48 13.34
N ARG A 187 4.26 -28.55 14.11
CA ARG A 187 3.35 -28.82 15.25
C ARG A 187 3.39 -27.75 16.35
N TRP A 188 4.54 -27.09 16.54
CA TRP A 188 4.74 -26.07 17.60
C TRP A 188 4.07 -24.72 17.31
N ILE A 189 3.63 -24.49 16.07
CA ILE A 189 2.85 -23.30 15.73
C ILE A 189 1.35 -23.59 15.61
N LYS A 190 0.89 -24.78 15.98
CA LYS A 190 -0.53 -25.14 15.94
C LYS A 190 -1.39 -24.15 16.68
N GLY A 191 -2.37 -23.58 15.98
CA GLY A 191 -3.33 -22.64 16.55
C GLY A 191 -2.85 -21.20 16.63
N VAL A 192 -1.58 -20.92 16.26
CA VAL A 192 -1.09 -19.54 16.20
C VAL A 192 -1.93 -18.75 15.19
N VAL A 193 -2.40 -17.58 15.62
CA VAL A 193 -3.10 -16.59 14.77
C VAL A 193 -2.08 -15.55 14.35
N MET A 194 -1.79 -15.50 13.04
CA MET A 194 -0.77 -14.65 12.46
C MET A 194 -1.39 -13.50 11.70
N PRO A 195 -0.94 -12.25 11.90
CA PRO A 195 -1.31 -11.14 11.05
C PRO A 195 -0.93 -11.37 9.58
N VAL A 196 -1.89 -11.14 8.68
CA VAL A 196 -1.74 -11.23 7.23
C VAL A 196 -1.75 -9.85 6.61
N VAL A 197 -2.58 -8.94 7.13
CA VAL A 197 -2.70 -7.57 6.65
C VAL A 197 -2.58 -6.63 7.83
N TRP A 198 -1.72 -5.63 7.70
CA TRP A 198 -1.64 -4.56 8.68
C TRP A 198 -1.32 -3.21 8.09
N LYS A 199 -1.53 -2.20 8.89
CA LYS A 199 -1.11 -0.83 8.64
C LYS A 199 -0.58 -0.19 9.91
N LYS A 200 0.33 0.77 9.76
CA LYS A 200 0.88 1.54 10.89
C LYS A 200 1.36 2.92 10.44
N PRO A 201 1.50 3.89 11.35
CA PRO A 201 2.28 5.09 11.09
C PRO A 201 3.78 4.81 11.21
N PHE A 202 4.59 5.58 10.48
CA PHE A 202 6.02 5.72 10.71
C PHE A 202 6.39 7.20 10.53
N GLY A 203 6.65 7.90 11.63
CA GLY A 203 6.72 9.36 11.61
C GLY A 203 5.41 9.97 11.10
N LYS A 204 5.50 10.78 10.03
CA LYS A 204 4.33 11.34 9.34
C LYS A 204 3.81 10.43 8.22
N GLY A 205 4.54 9.38 7.86
CA GLY A 205 4.19 8.45 6.79
C GLY A 205 3.17 7.41 7.22
N ARG A 206 2.66 6.68 6.22
CA ARG A 206 1.73 5.56 6.39
C ARG A 206 2.33 4.32 5.76
N VAL A 207 2.36 3.24 6.49
CA VAL A 207 2.90 1.94 6.05
C VAL A 207 1.76 0.95 5.92
N PHE A 208 1.63 0.34 4.75
CA PHE A 208 0.71 -0.75 4.48
C PHE A 208 1.48 -1.99 4.06
N TYR A 209 1.10 -3.12 4.64
CA TYR A 209 1.66 -4.42 4.30
C TYR A 209 0.58 -5.51 4.27
N THR A 210 0.78 -6.48 3.37
CA THR A 210 0.10 -7.78 3.41
C THR A 210 1.07 -8.91 3.10
N SER A 211 0.94 -10.05 3.76
CA SER A 211 1.72 -11.26 3.45
C SER A 211 1.17 -12.06 2.27
N LEU A 212 0.07 -11.64 1.66
CA LEU A 212 -0.49 -12.22 0.43
C LEU A 212 0.38 -11.84 -0.78
N GLY A 213 0.26 -12.59 -1.89
CA GLY A 213 0.91 -12.21 -3.15
C GLY A 213 2.30 -12.82 -3.34
N HIS A 214 2.43 -14.13 -3.11
CA HIS A 214 3.63 -14.90 -3.42
C HIS A 214 3.99 -14.80 -4.92
N VAL A 215 2.98 -15.01 -5.79
CA VAL A 215 3.09 -14.84 -7.23
C VAL A 215 1.97 -13.94 -7.75
N ALA A 216 2.11 -13.46 -8.98
CA ALA A 216 1.13 -12.57 -9.60
C ALA A 216 -0.29 -13.17 -9.67
N ALA A 217 -0.39 -14.49 -9.88
CA ALA A 217 -1.66 -15.22 -9.91
C ALA A 217 -2.43 -15.19 -8.57
N ASP A 218 -1.76 -14.99 -7.44
CA ASP A 218 -2.43 -14.82 -6.14
C ASP A 218 -3.42 -13.64 -6.15
N PHE A 219 -3.15 -12.66 -6.99
CA PHE A 219 -4.03 -11.50 -7.17
C PHE A 219 -5.23 -11.77 -8.10
N ASP A 220 -5.42 -13.00 -8.58
CA ASP A 220 -6.68 -13.44 -9.20
C ASP A 220 -7.74 -13.69 -8.13
N VAL A 221 -7.36 -13.85 -6.85
CA VAL A 221 -8.26 -13.80 -5.70
C VAL A 221 -8.72 -12.35 -5.51
N PRO A 222 -10.02 -12.04 -5.69
CA PRO A 222 -10.50 -10.66 -5.72
C PRO A 222 -10.22 -9.90 -4.42
N GLU A 223 -10.37 -10.56 -3.27
CA GLU A 223 -10.14 -9.97 -1.94
C GLU A 223 -8.67 -9.60 -1.75
N ALA A 224 -7.73 -10.47 -2.15
CA ALA A 224 -6.29 -10.21 -2.06
C ALA A 224 -5.89 -9.01 -2.93
N ARG A 225 -6.38 -8.96 -4.17
CA ARG A 225 -6.15 -7.83 -5.08
C ARG A 225 -6.73 -6.53 -4.54
N GLU A 226 -7.95 -6.57 -4.01
CA GLU A 226 -8.62 -5.37 -3.49
C GLU A 226 -7.95 -4.83 -2.22
N ILE A 227 -7.47 -5.71 -1.33
CA ILE A 227 -6.70 -5.33 -0.14
C ILE A 227 -5.44 -4.55 -0.54
N VAL A 228 -4.67 -5.03 -1.52
CA VAL A 228 -3.45 -4.32 -2.00
C VAL A 228 -3.82 -2.98 -2.62
N LYS A 229 -4.83 -2.92 -3.47
CA LYS A 229 -5.31 -1.67 -4.09
C LYS A 229 -5.70 -0.64 -3.05
N ARG A 230 -6.55 -1.01 -2.10
CA ARG A 230 -6.98 -0.11 -1.02
C ARG A 230 -5.83 0.28 -0.10
N GLY A 231 -4.92 -0.65 0.19
CA GLY A 231 -3.73 -0.40 0.98
C GLY A 231 -2.82 0.67 0.38
N MET A 232 -2.56 0.60 -0.93
CA MET A 232 -1.82 1.62 -1.68
C MET A 232 -2.52 3.00 -1.61
N LEU A 233 -3.83 3.05 -1.85
CA LEU A 233 -4.58 4.31 -1.77
C LEU A 233 -4.59 4.88 -0.34
N TRP A 234 -4.69 4.03 0.69
CA TRP A 234 -4.63 4.46 2.07
C TRP A 234 -3.26 5.03 2.42
N ALA A 235 -2.17 4.35 2.03
CA ALA A 235 -0.81 4.82 2.26
C ALA A 235 -0.56 6.16 1.58
N ALA A 236 -1.05 6.35 0.35
CA ALA A 236 -0.95 7.59 -0.42
C ALA A 236 -1.91 8.71 0.03
N ARG A 237 -2.75 8.50 1.06
CA ARG A 237 -3.86 9.42 1.41
C ARG A 237 -4.77 9.76 0.22
N ALA A 238 -5.04 8.75 -0.61
CA ALA A 238 -5.85 8.89 -1.82
C ALA A 238 -7.18 8.13 -1.73
N MET A 239 -7.49 7.49 -0.59
CA MET A 239 -8.83 6.95 -0.37
C MET A 239 -9.83 8.10 -0.25
N LYS A 240 -10.89 8.04 -1.04
CA LYS A 240 -12.04 8.93 -0.86
C LYS A 240 -12.64 8.62 0.52
N GLU A 241 -12.70 9.62 1.39
CA GLU A 241 -13.51 9.52 2.61
C GLU A 241 -14.96 9.30 2.17
N LYS A 242 -15.63 8.29 2.74
CA LYS A 242 -17.08 8.20 2.60
C LYS A 242 -17.64 9.46 3.24
N GLU A 243 -18.32 10.29 2.45
CA GLU A 243 -19.12 11.38 3.04
C GLU A 243 -19.99 10.77 4.15
N PRO A 244 -20.06 11.44 5.32
CA PRO A 244 -20.97 11.00 6.37
C PRO A 244 -22.36 10.92 5.74
N SER A 245 -22.99 9.75 5.80
CA SER A 245 -24.37 9.62 5.38
C SER A 245 -25.16 10.69 6.14
N GLU A 246 -25.76 11.67 5.43
CA GLU A 246 -26.69 12.61 6.02
C GLU A 246 -27.68 11.78 6.86
N LYS A 247 -27.66 11.98 8.17
CA LYS A 247 -28.72 11.49 9.03
C LYS A 247 -29.96 12.21 8.57
N LYS A 248 -30.83 11.53 7.87
CA LYS A 248 -32.23 11.99 7.69
C LYS A 248 -32.87 11.86 9.08
N ASP A 249 -32.99 12.99 9.74
CA ASP A 249 -33.86 13.16 10.90
C ASP A 249 -35.33 12.95 10.51
#